data_56569057e415be5351f457066b70fd2f
#
_entry.id   56569057e415be5351f457066b70fd2f
#
_cell.length_a   1.000
_cell.length_b   1.000
_cell.length_c   1.000
_cell.angle_alpha   90.00
_cell.angle_beta   90.00
_cell.angle_gamma   90.00
#
_symmetry.space_group_name_H-M   'P 1'
#
loop_
_entity.id
_entity.type
_entity.pdbx_description
1 polymer ?
#
loop_
_entity_poly.entity_id
_entity_poly.type
_entity_poly.pdbx_seq_one_letter_code
_entity_poly.pdbx_strand_id
1 'polypeptide(L)'
;MTHPNLSRRQAMGALAALGAGAFLPAAAQSGVYPSRPVELIVPFAAGGGTDVLARTLAEAARPHLQQQLIVINRAGASGGVGWAELINAKPDGYKLAIITVEITMIPHMGVVKFTADDVTPIVRLNADPATIAVRADSPYKTIEDFLAAARKTPDAMRVGNAGPG
;
A
#
# COMPACT_ATOMS: atom_id res chain seq x y z
N MET A 1 8.44 -23.68 -72.43
CA MET A 1 8.22 -23.22 -71.00
C MET A 1 8.34 -21.69 -70.98
N THR A 2 7.21 -21.01 -70.96
CA THR A 2 7.14 -19.52 -70.96
C THR A 2 7.04 -19.03 -69.57
N HIS A 3 8.05 -18.30 -69.07
CA HIS A 3 8.01 -17.64 -67.77
C HIS A 3 7.17 -16.35 -67.90
N PRO A 4 6.17 -16.15 -67.05
CA PRO A 4 5.43 -14.89 -67.06
C PRO A 4 6.32 -13.76 -66.49
N ASN A 5 6.68 -12.76 -67.33
CA ASN A 5 7.36 -11.58 -66.91
C ASN A 5 6.37 -10.63 -66.18
N LEU A 6 6.44 -10.57 -64.86
CA LEU A 6 5.72 -9.59 -64.08
C LEU A 6 6.24 -8.17 -64.36
N SER A 7 5.37 -7.27 -64.77
CA SER A 7 5.72 -5.91 -65.03
C SER A 7 6.10 -5.18 -63.71
N ARG A 8 7.03 -4.19 -63.78
CA ARG A 8 7.43 -3.42 -62.59
C ARG A 8 6.25 -2.80 -61.82
N ARG A 9 5.15 -2.48 -62.52
CA ARG A 9 3.93 -1.94 -61.89
C ARG A 9 3.19 -3.02 -61.06
N GLN A 10 3.18 -4.26 -61.51
CA GLN A 10 2.55 -5.37 -60.78
C GLN A 10 3.37 -5.77 -59.55
N ALA A 11 4.70 -5.71 -59.63
CA ALA A 11 5.58 -5.94 -58.47
C ALA A 11 5.43 -4.84 -57.40
N MET A 12 5.29 -3.59 -57.77
CA MET A 12 5.08 -2.47 -56.83
C MET A 12 3.69 -2.51 -56.17
N GLY A 13 2.67 -2.98 -56.89
CA GLY A 13 1.32 -3.18 -56.33
C GLY A 13 1.27 -4.29 -55.30
N ALA A 14 2.04 -5.38 -55.51
CA ALA A 14 2.12 -6.50 -54.55
C ALA A 14 2.85 -6.11 -53.23
N LEU A 15 3.89 -5.27 -53.32
CA LEU A 15 4.58 -4.76 -52.13
C LEU A 15 3.70 -3.78 -51.30
N ALA A 16 2.89 -2.93 -51.97
CA ALA A 16 1.97 -2.02 -51.28
C ALA A 16 0.84 -2.76 -50.53
N ALA A 17 0.38 -3.89 -51.05
CA ALA A 17 -0.65 -4.73 -50.43
C ALA A 17 -0.13 -5.48 -49.18
N LEU A 18 1.15 -5.84 -49.12
CA LEU A 18 1.77 -6.45 -47.94
C LEU A 18 2.04 -5.44 -46.82
N GLY A 19 2.20 -4.15 -47.10
CA GLY A 19 2.43 -3.08 -46.09
C GLY A 19 1.16 -2.62 -45.39
N ALA A 20 -0.02 -2.80 -45.95
CA ALA A 20 -1.29 -2.31 -45.38
C ALA A 20 -1.89 -3.22 -44.31
N GLY A 21 -1.41 -4.46 -44.18
CA GLY A 21 -1.93 -5.44 -43.21
C GLY A 21 -1.32 -5.39 -41.81
N ALA A 22 -0.31 -4.54 -41.55
CA ALA A 22 0.45 -4.58 -40.30
C ALA A 22 0.00 -3.57 -39.22
N PHE A 23 -1.00 -2.73 -39.49
CA PHE A 23 -1.59 -1.84 -38.49
C PHE A 23 -2.94 -2.40 -37.97
N LEU A 24 -2.92 -3.62 -37.45
CA LEU A 24 -3.97 -3.98 -36.50
C LEU A 24 -3.71 -3.15 -35.24
N PRO A 25 -4.66 -2.30 -34.80
CA PRO A 25 -4.53 -1.70 -33.48
C PRO A 25 -4.41 -2.86 -32.51
N ALA A 26 -3.31 -2.90 -31.75
CA ALA A 26 -3.21 -3.77 -30.60
C ALA A 26 -4.42 -3.41 -29.73
N ALA A 27 -5.47 -4.21 -29.80
CA ALA A 27 -6.59 -4.10 -28.89
C ALA A 27 -5.96 -4.19 -27.50
N ALA A 28 -5.89 -3.05 -26.81
CA ALA A 28 -5.51 -3.02 -25.42
C ALA A 28 -6.48 -3.99 -24.75
N GLN A 29 -6.00 -5.20 -24.46
CA GLN A 29 -6.74 -6.13 -23.62
C GLN A 29 -6.96 -5.37 -22.32
N SER A 30 -8.17 -4.86 -22.14
CA SER A 30 -8.69 -4.42 -20.85
C SER A 30 -8.77 -5.71 -20.00
N GLY A 31 -7.60 -6.13 -19.52
CA GLY A 31 -7.47 -7.30 -18.67
C GLY A 31 -8.35 -7.07 -17.46
N VAL A 32 -9.10 -8.10 -17.09
CA VAL A 32 -9.89 -8.10 -15.86
C VAL A 32 -8.93 -7.78 -14.69
N TYR A 33 -9.21 -6.71 -13.95
CA TYR A 33 -8.44 -6.38 -12.75
C TYR A 33 -8.84 -7.32 -11.59
N PRO A 34 -7.87 -7.84 -10.84
CA PRO A 34 -6.42 -7.77 -11.02
C PRO A 34 -5.90 -8.85 -12.01
N SER A 35 -5.04 -8.47 -12.97
CA SER A 35 -4.40 -9.39 -13.93
C SER A 35 -3.03 -9.91 -13.44
N ARG A 36 -2.51 -9.36 -12.35
CA ARG A 36 -1.24 -9.73 -11.69
C ARG A 36 -1.38 -9.57 -10.18
N PRO A 37 -0.48 -10.14 -9.37
CA PRO A 37 -0.51 -9.99 -7.92
C PRO A 37 -0.58 -8.51 -7.48
N VAL A 38 -1.33 -8.26 -6.40
CA VAL A 38 -1.47 -6.94 -5.77
C VAL A 38 -0.57 -6.91 -4.54
N GLU A 39 0.23 -5.87 -4.39
CA GLU A 39 1.09 -5.67 -3.23
C GLU A 39 0.34 -4.91 -2.12
N LEU A 40 0.41 -5.42 -0.89
CA LEU A 40 -0.10 -4.74 0.30
C LEU A 40 1.05 -4.37 1.23
N ILE A 41 1.42 -3.10 1.24
CA ILE A 41 2.47 -2.58 2.11
C ILE A 41 1.97 -2.53 3.55
N VAL A 42 2.74 -3.12 4.45
CA VAL A 42 2.63 -2.99 5.90
C VAL A 42 3.77 -2.09 6.36
N PRO A 43 3.51 -0.88 6.88
CA PRO A 43 4.53 0.11 7.21
C PRO A 43 5.28 -0.17 8.53
N PHE A 44 5.17 -1.39 9.05
CA PHE A 44 5.76 -1.82 10.31
C PHE A 44 6.44 -3.19 10.18
N ALA A 45 7.17 -3.59 11.22
CA ALA A 45 7.87 -4.86 11.27
C ALA A 45 6.90 -6.06 11.18
N ALA A 46 7.38 -7.13 10.57
CA ALA A 46 6.66 -8.39 10.51
C ALA A 46 6.39 -8.96 11.92
N GLY A 47 5.24 -9.61 12.09
CA GLY A 47 4.79 -10.20 13.35
C GLY A 47 4.09 -9.23 14.30
N GLY A 48 4.04 -7.94 14.01
CA GLY A 48 3.24 -6.96 14.75
C GLY A 48 1.74 -7.04 14.42
N GLY A 49 0.90 -6.36 15.21
CA GLY A 49 -0.55 -6.40 15.03
C GLY A 49 -1.01 -6.00 13.62
N THR A 50 -0.39 -4.98 13.03
CA THR A 50 -0.68 -4.53 11.67
C THR A 50 -0.30 -5.58 10.61
N ASP A 51 0.80 -6.30 10.81
CA ASP A 51 1.21 -7.39 9.91
C ASP A 51 0.24 -8.58 10.00
N VAL A 52 -0.15 -8.96 11.21
CA VAL A 52 -1.15 -10.02 11.42
C VAL A 52 -2.47 -9.65 10.76
N LEU A 53 -2.94 -8.41 10.93
CA LEU A 53 -4.16 -7.91 10.28
C LEU A 53 -4.05 -8.00 8.75
N ALA A 54 -2.94 -7.55 8.18
CA ALA A 54 -2.72 -7.57 6.74
C ALA A 54 -2.70 -8.99 6.16
N ARG A 55 -2.06 -9.94 6.85
CA ARG A 55 -2.01 -11.35 6.42
C ARG A 55 -3.38 -12.01 6.55
N THR A 56 -4.12 -11.71 7.60
CA THR A 56 -5.51 -12.18 7.77
C THR A 56 -6.39 -11.64 6.65
N LEU A 57 -6.26 -10.36 6.30
CA LEU A 57 -6.97 -9.77 5.17
C LEU A 57 -6.59 -10.46 3.85
N ALA A 58 -5.30 -10.72 3.62
CA ALA A 58 -4.83 -11.37 2.40
C ALA A 58 -5.42 -12.79 2.25
N GLU A 59 -5.50 -13.56 3.32
CA GLU A 59 -6.14 -14.87 3.32
C GLU A 59 -7.66 -14.77 3.09
N ALA A 60 -8.33 -13.84 3.76
CA ALA A 60 -9.77 -13.61 3.58
C ALA A 60 -10.12 -13.13 2.17
N ALA A 61 -9.24 -12.36 1.53
CA ALA A 61 -9.44 -11.86 0.17
C ALA A 61 -9.20 -12.93 -0.91
N ARG A 62 -8.47 -14.00 -0.61
CA ARG A 62 -8.07 -15.05 -1.57
C ARG A 62 -9.23 -15.60 -2.41
N PRO A 63 -10.41 -15.98 -1.85
CA PRO A 63 -11.52 -16.49 -2.64
C PRO A 63 -12.20 -15.42 -3.52
N HIS A 64 -11.92 -14.14 -3.29
CA HIS A 64 -12.57 -13.02 -3.96
C HIS A 64 -11.68 -12.33 -4.99
N LEU A 65 -10.37 -12.56 -4.93
CA LEU A 65 -9.39 -12.01 -5.86
C LEU A 65 -8.86 -13.11 -6.78
N GLN A 66 -8.82 -12.83 -8.09
CA GLN A 66 -8.23 -13.76 -9.07
C GLN A 66 -6.71 -13.85 -8.95
N GLN A 67 -6.08 -12.95 -8.21
CA GLN A 67 -4.65 -12.83 -8.00
C GLN A 67 -4.32 -12.78 -6.50
N GLN A 68 -3.06 -13.06 -6.16
CA GLN A 68 -2.61 -13.02 -4.78
C GLN A 68 -2.50 -11.58 -4.27
N LEU A 69 -2.89 -11.36 -3.01
CA LEU A 69 -2.57 -10.16 -2.26
C LEU A 69 -1.29 -10.44 -1.46
N ILE A 70 -0.16 -9.86 -1.89
CA ILE A 70 1.17 -10.12 -1.33
C ILE A 70 1.46 -9.07 -0.26
N VAL A 71 1.65 -9.52 0.98
CA VAL A 71 2.00 -8.65 2.12
C VAL A 71 3.49 -8.37 2.14
N ILE A 72 3.87 -7.09 2.11
CA ILE A 72 5.25 -6.61 2.09
C ILE A 72 5.48 -5.65 3.27
N ASN A 73 6.40 -5.98 4.17
CA ASN A 73 6.74 -5.11 5.28
C ASN A 73 7.77 -4.05 4.86
N ARG A 74 7.48 -2.77 5.15
CA ARG A 74 8.32 -1.59 4.88
C ARG A 74 8.36 -0.72 6.12
N ALA A 75 9.07 -1.16 7.14
CA ALA A 75 9.19 -0.44 8.40
C ALA A 75 10.14 0.77 8.29
N GLY A 76 9.93 1.76 9.14
CA GLY A 76 10.79 2.93 9.31
C GLY A 76 10.02 4.24 9.36
N ALA A 77 10.57 5.23 10.06
CA ALA A 77 10.03 6.58 10.21
C ALA A 77 8.54 6.58 10.62
N SER A 78 8.17 5.75 11.59
CA SER A 78 6.77 5.57 12.06
C SER A 78 5.78 5.28 10.94
N GLY A 79 6.17 4.44 9.97
CA GLY A 79 5.38 4.09 8.79
C GLY A 79 5.68 4.94 7.56
N GLY A 80 6.41 6.05 7.71
CA GLY A 80 6.69 6.99 6.62
C GLY A 80 7.39 6.38 5.43
N VAL A 81 8.27 5.38 5.63
CA VAL A 81 8.96 4.68 4.53
C VAL A 81 7.96 3.92 3.66
N GLY A 82 7.07 3.12 4.28
CA GLY A 82 6.09 2.33 3.54
C GLY A 82 5.08 3.20 2.80
N TRP A 83 4.59 4.28 3.43
CA TRP A 83 3.63 5.18 2.80
C TRP A 83 4.26 6.03 1.70
N ALA A 84 5.52 6.45 1.83
CA ALA A 84 6.24 7.10 0.74
C ALA A 84 6.37 6.18 -0.49
N GLU A 85 6.59 4.88 -0.29
CA GLU A 85 6.62 3.91 -1.39
C GLU A 85 5.25 3.81 -2.08
N LEU A 86 4.14 3.81 -1.33
CA LEU A 86 2.79 3.82 -1.89
C LEU A 86 2.54 5.09 -2.72
N ILE A 87 2.79 6.26 -2.12
CA ILE A 87 2.49 7.58 -2.72
C ILE A 87 3.27 7.80 -4.02
N ASN A 88 4.51 7.31 -4.09
CA ASN A 88 5.34 7.40 -5.29
C ASN A 88 5.05 6.32 -6.34
N ALA A 89 4.16 5.37 -6.04
CA ALA A 89 3.78 4.33 -6.99
C ALA A 89 2.72 4.83 -7.98
N LYS A 90 2.54 4.06 -9.07
CA LYS A 90 1.43 4.33 -10.01
C LYS A 90 0.09 4.06 -9.31
N PRO A 91 -0.90 4.95 -9.45
CA PRO A 91 -2.23 4.75 -8.85
C PRO A 91 -3.11 3.81 -9.70
N ASP A 92 -2.59 2.62 -9.99
CA ASP A 92 -3.21 1.61 -10.85
C ASP A 92 -3.91 0.48 -10.05
N GLY A 93 -3.96 0.60 -8.72
CA GLY A 93 -4.59 -0.35 -7.82
C GLY A 93 -3.73 -1.58 -7.47
N TYR A 94 -2.54 -1.74 -8.05
CA TYR A 94 -1.67 -2.89 -7.77
C TYR A 94 -0.74 -2.70 -6.58
N LYS A 95 -0.70 -1.51 -5.99
CA LYS A 95 0.01 -1.23 -4.76
C LYS A 95 -0.96 -0.60 -3.76
N LEU A 96 -1.15 -1.26 -2.64
CA LEU A 96 -2.01 -0.84 -1.53
C LEU A 96 -1.14 -0.71 -0.27
N ALA A 97 -1.63 -0.03 0.74
CA ALA A 97 -0.97 -0.02 2.05
C ALA A 97 -1.98 -0.05 3.19
N ILE A 98 -1.57 -0.61 4.31
CA ILE A 98 -2.26 -0.39 5.58
C ILE A 98 -1.89 1.00 6.08
N ILE A 99 -2.90 1.81 6.32
CA ILE A 99 -2.75 3.16 6.89
C ILE A 99 -3.17 3.11 8.35
N THR A 100 -2.36 3.71 9.20
CA THR A 100 -2.62 3.83 10.64
C THR A 100 -2.63 5.31 11.05
N VAL A 101 -2.99 5.59 12.29
CA VAL A 101 -3.14 6.98 12.79
C VAL A 101 -1.88 7.82 12.63
N GLU A 102 -0.71 7.20 12.62
CA GLU A 102 0.58 7.90 12.50
C GLU A 102 0.69 8.74 11.23
N ILE A 103 -0.03 8.40 10.15
CA ILE A 103 -0.03 9.21 8.91
C ILE A 103 -0.53 10.64 9.16
N THR A 104 -1.38 10.84 10.17
CA THR A 104 -1.86 12.17 10.55
C THR A 104 -0.92 12.90 11.51
N MET A 105 0.05 12.21 12.09
CA MET A 105 0.96 12.76 13.12
C MET A 105 2.34 13.11 12.56
N ILE A 106 2.93 12.21 11.77
CA ILE A 106 4.34 12.34 11.33
C ILE A 106 4.62 13.55 10.41
N PRO A 107 3.66 14.09 9.62
CA PRO A 107 3.87 15.34 8.90
C PRO A 107 4.11 16.52 9.85
N HIS A 108 3.35 16.60 10.94
CA HIS A 108 3.49 17.66 11.96
C HIS A 108 4.79 17.54 12.76
N MET A 109 5.39 16.36 12.80
CA MET A 109 6.70 16.11 13.42
C MET A 109 7.88 16.42 12.46
N GLY A 110 7.60 16.80 11.22
CA GLY A 110 8.62 17.07 10.22
C GLY A 110 9.35 15.82 9.69
N VAL A 111 8.82 14.63 9.98
CA VAL A 111 9.42 13.34 9.57
C VAL A 111 9.24 13.07 8.09
N VAL A 112 8.11 13.48 7.53
CA VAL A 112 7.74 13.31 6.12
C VAL A 112 7.17 14.60 5.53
N LYS A 113 7.10 14.69 4.19
CA LYS A 113 6.54 15.84 3.48
C LYS A 113 5.14 15.61 2.94
N PHE A 114 4.69 14.36 2.87
CA PHE A 114 3.33 14.00 2.45
C PHE A 114 2.36 14.07 3.64
N THR A 115 1.07 14.05 3.34
CA THR A 115 -0.03 14.09 4.31
C THR A 115 -1.02 12.95 4.07
N ALA A 116 -2.05 12.84 4.90
CA ALA A 116 -3.13 11.87 4.69
C ALA A 116 -3.94 12.13 3.40
N ASP A 117 -3.90 13.36 2.88
CA ASP A 117 -4.62 13.74 1.65
C ASP A 117 -3.94 13.20 0.38
N ASP A 118 -2.68 12.76 0.49
CA ASP A 118 -1.94 12.15 -0.63
C ASP A 118 -2.32 10.68 -0.86
N VAL A 119 -3.23 10.12 -0.05
CA VAL A 119 -3.72 8.75 -0.20
C VAL A 119 -5.24 8.71 -0.30
N THR A 120 -5.76 7.73 -1.05
CA THR A 120 -7.20 7.49 -1.16
C THR A 120 -7.59 6.33 -0.24
N PRO A 121 -8.40 6.56 0.83
CA PRO A 121 -8.85 5.48 1.70
C PRO A 121 -9.89 4.62 0.98
N ILE A 122 -9.74 3.30 1.10
CA ILE A 122 -10.66 2.31 0.50
C ILE A 122 -11.67 1.85 1.55
N VAL A 123 -11.19 1.38 2.70
CA VAL A 123 -12.02 0.82 3.76
C VAL A 123 -11.31 0.89 5.11
N ARG A 124 -12.08 1.05 6.18
CA ARG A 124 -11.58 0.89 7.54
C ARG A 124 -11.64 -0.58 7.96
N LEU A 125 -10.49 -1.19 8.23
CA LEU A 125 -10.38 -2.60 8.60
C LEU A 125 -10.69 -2.85 10.08
N ASN A 126 -10.23 -1.96 10.97
CA ASN A 126 -10.47 -2.04 12.42
C ASN A 126 -10.55 -0.65 13.05
N ALA A 127 -10.82 -0.61 14.34
CA ALA A 127 -10.76 0.59 15.16
C ALA A 127 -10.20 0.20 16.53
N ASP A 128 -8.96 0.59 16.79
CA ASP A 128 -8.27 0.32 18.05
C ASP A 128 -8.29 1.58 18.91
N PRO A 129 -9.01 1.59 20.04
CA PRO A 129 -8.95 2.71 20.96
C PRO A 129 -7.58 2.77 21.64
N ALA A 130 -7.05 3.99 21.80
CA ALA A 130 -5.85 4.18 22.60
C ALA A 130 -6.14 3.84 24.06
N THR A 131 -5.28 3.06 24.69
CA THR A 131 -5.41 2.67 26.10
C THR A 131 -4.13 2.99 26.86
N ILE A 132 -4.27 3.29 28.15
CA ILE A 132 -3.17 3.36 29.09
C ILE A 132 -3.23 2.12 29.96
N ALA A 133 -2.17 1.32 29.95
CA ALA A 133 -2.03 0.15 30.79
C ALA A 133 -0.96 0.37 31.85
N VAL A 134 -1.24 -0.06 33.08
CA VAL A 134 -0.30 -0.08 34.18
C VAL A 134 -0.22 -1.48 34.76
N ARG A 135 0.83 -1.77 35.54
CA ARG A 135 0.91 -3.06 36.25
C ARG A 135 -0.30 -3.22 37.20
N ALA A 136 -0.74 -4.46 37.36
CA ALA A 136 -1.91 -4.77 38.24
C ALA A 136 -1.72 -4.32 39.70
N ASP A 137 -0.47 -4.31 40.17
CA ASP A 137 -0.08 -3.85 41.52
C ASP A 137 0.20 -2.34 41.59
N SER A 138 0.00 -1.59 40.50
CA SER A 138 0.18 -0.16 40.45
C SER A 138 -0.76 0.58 41.44
N PRO A 139 -0.31 1.67 42.07
CA PRO A 139 -1.16 2.53 42.90
C PRO A 139 -2.24 3.25 42.10
N TYR A 140 -2.08 3.36 40.78
CA TYR A 140 -3.03 4.06 39.91
C TYR A 140 -4.18 3.10 39.53
N LYS A 141 -5.37 3.32 40.08
CA LYS A 141 -6.55 2.48 39.84
C LYS A 141 -7.51 3.14 38.83
N THR A 142 -7.41 4.44 38.66
CA THR A 142 -8.18 5.22 37.69
C THR A 142 -7.27 6.10 36.84
N ILE A 143 -7.81 6.63 35.76
CA ILE A 143 -7.08 7.56 34.90
C ILE A 143 -6.78 8.89 35.66
N GLU A 144 -7.67 9.27 36.56
CA GLU A 144 -7.52 10.46 37.40
C GLU A 144 -6.33 10.31 38.36
N ASP A 145 -6.14 9.16 38.99
CA ASP A 145 -4.98 8.87 39.84
C ASP A 145 -3.68 8.99 39.05
N PHE A 146 -3.67 8.40 37.85
CA PHE A 146 -2.51 8.46 36.96
C PHE A 146 -2.19 9.91 36.55
N LEU A 147 -3.20 10.68 36.11
CA LEU A 147 -3.02 12.07 35.68
C LEU A 147 -2.59 12.99 36.85
N ALA A 148 -3.15 12.75 38.05
CA ALA A 148 -2.76 13.52 39.25
C ALA A 148 -1.28 13.27 39.59
N ALA A 149 -0.83 12.03 39.53
CA ALA A 149 0.56 11.69 39.74
C ALA A 149 1.49 12.27 38.66
N ALA A 150 1.11 12.21 37.40
CA ALA A 150 1.88 12.78 36.29
C ALA A 150 2.05 14.31 36.44
N ARG A 151 1.00 15.02 36.83
CA ARG A 151 1.05 16.47 37.07
C ARG A 151 1.89 16.84 38.27
N LYS A 152 1.90 15.98 39.31
CA LYS A 152 2.67 16.24 40.54
C LYS A 152 4.17 16.09 40.31
N THR A 153 4.59 15.22 39.46
CA THR A 153 6.01 14.93 39.16
C THR A 153 6.22 14.86 37.64
N PRO A 154 6.23 16.02 36.95
CA PRO A 154 6.52 16.06 35.53
C PRO A 154 7.85 15.35 35.21
N ASP A 155 7.92 14.65 34.09
CA ASP A 155 9.10 13.95 33.60
C ASP A 155 9.64 12.76 34.45
N ALA A 156 8.98 12.46 35.59
CA ALA A 156 9.39 11.35 36.45
C ALA A 156 8.79 9.99 36.02
N MET A 157 7.71 10.02 35.21
CA MET A 157 7.05 8.81 34.74
C MET A 157 7.69 8.30 33.45
N ARG A 158 8.03 6.99 33.43
CA ARG A 158 8.45 6.30 32.21
C ARG A 158 7.24 5.66 31.56
N VAL A 159 6.99 6.01 30.31
CA VAL A 159 5.90 5.48 29.50
C VAL A 159 6.51 4.71 28.32
N GLY A 160 6.10 3.45 28.17
CA GLY A 160 6.36 2.69 26.96
C GLY A 160 5.23 2.96 25.95
N ASN A 161 5.58 3.22 24.72
CA ASN A 161 4.63 3.36 23.62
C ASN A 161 5.15 2.64 22.38
N ALA A 162 4.35 2.57 21.34
CA ALA A 162 4.78 2.02 20.05
C ALA A 162 5.82 2.89 19.34
N GLY A 163 6.09 4.09 19.86
CA GLY A 163 7.16 5.03 19.49
C GLY A 163 7.39 5.27 18.00
N PRO A 164 8.21 6.24 17.64
CA PRO A 164 8.77 6.28 16.29
C PRO A 164 9.70 5.06 16.17
N GLY A 165 9.15 4.02 15.55
CA GLY A 165 9.86 2.77 15.35
C GLY A 165 11.12 2.92 14.49
#